data_149753f1b4d6ac2d303c8cbe7782e079
#
_entry.id   149753f1b4d6ac2d303c8cbe7782e079
#
_cell.length_a   1.000
_cell.length_b   1.000
_cell.length_c   1.000
_cell.angle_alpha   90.00
_cell.angle_beta   90.00
_cell.angle_gamma   90.00
#
_symmetry.space_group_name_H-M   'P 1'
#
loop_
_entity.id
_entity.type
_entity.pdbx_description
1 polymer ?
#
loop_
_entity_poly.entity_id
_entity_poly.type
_entity_poly.pdbx_seq_one_letter_code
_entity_poly.pdbx_strand_id
1 'polypeptide(L)'
;MRWNDDAVVPAKVSPDLEFLFRQGERLILEAVAAREEEYILDVGCGRAVDAALLSESGAVVIGLEPSEVMLSRAKEHLGAVSAPVALSRGVGESLPFRSNSFDKVICKGALDHFLSPDKTMAEISRVLKPGGEAIIAIANMESLAFHIGRGTFKLRAIFSPKADRGAKPWELPPDHTCKFDYRSISTLVKSYFQVKKAEGISLLYGMPGWGNILSLLPRPVRCGILALLDKAARPFPSLADVIVVKCALFSWRK
;
A
#
# COMPACT_ATOMS: atom_id res chain seq x y z
N MET A 1 16.24 12.93 -7.07
CA MET A 1 15.40 13.02 -5.88
C MET A 1 16.09 12.19 -4.79
N ARG A 2 16.28 12.69 -3.56
CA ARG A 2 16.76 11.87 -2.45
C ARG A 2 15.53 11.33 -1.73
N TRP A 3 15.36 10.02 -1.76
CA TRP A 3 14.29 9.35 -1.02
C TRP A 3 14.70 9.28 0.45
N ASN A 4 13.79 9.66 1.36
CA ASN A 4 14.04 9.53 2.79
C ASN A 4 13.54 8.15 3.25
N ASP A 5 14.46 7.21 3.35
CA ASP A 5 14.18 5.82 3.71
C ASP A 5 14.22 5.55 5.22
N ASP A 6 14.50 6.58 6.04
CA ASP A 6 14.72 6.38 7.48
C ASP A 6 13.42 6.08 8.24
N ALA A 7 12.27 6.50 7.72
CA ALA A 7 10.96 6.36 8.37
C ALA A 7 10.12 5.16 7.88
N VAL A 8 10.59 4.40 6.90
CA VAL A 8 9.81 3.29 6.27
C VAL A 8 9.44 2.18 7.27
N VAL A 9 10.29 1.95 8.28
CA VAL A 9 9.97 1.05 9.39
C VAL A 9 10.18 1.82 10.70
N PRO A 10 9.14 2.14 11.45
CA PRO A 10 9.29 2.83 12.71
C PRO A 10 10.08 1.98 13.71
N ALA A 11 10.95 2.63 14.50
CA ALA A 11 11.79 1.98 15.50
C ALA A 11 10.98 1.15 16.53
N LYS A 12 9.70 1.48 16.72
CA LYS A 12 8.77 0.74 17.57
C LYS A 12 7.51 0.41 16.79
N VAL A 13 7.29 -0.87 16.54
CA VAL A 13 6.08 -1.38 15.87
C VAL A 13 4.99 -1.56 16.91
N SER A 14 3.87 -0.83 16.76
CA SER A 14 2.69 -1.01 17.58
C SER A 14 1.87 -2.23 17.14
N PRO A 15 1.02 -2.81 18.03
CA PRO A 15 0.22 -4.00 17.67
C PRO A 15 -0.71 -3.80 16.47
N ASP A 16 -1.27 -2.60 16.29
CA ASP A 16 -2.12 -2.23 15.17
C ASP A 16 -1.33 -2.11 13.86
N LEU A 17 -0.10 -1.55 13.91
CA LEU A 17 0.78 -1.48 12.75
C LEU A 17 1.25 -2.87 12.30
N GLU A 18 1.67 -3.72 13.25
CA GLU A 18 2.05 -5.11 12.95
C GLU A 18 0.89 -5.86 12.30
N PHE A 19 -0.33 -5.66 12.82
CA PHE A 19 -1.53 -6.25 12.27
C PHE A 19 -1.83 -5.74 10.86
N LEU A 20 -1.75 -4.41 10.65
CA LEU A 20 -1.98 -3.77 9.36
C LEU A 20 -1.05 -4.32 8.28
N PHE A 21 0.24 -4.43 8.56
CA PHE A 21 1.21 -4.99 7.61
C PHE A 21 0.89 -6.44 7.24
N ARG A 22 0.62 -7.31 8.22
CA ARG A 22 0.26 -8.71 7.95
C ARG A 22 -1.05 -8.85 7.16
N GLN A 23 -2.06 -8.03 7.47
CA GLN A 23 -3.31 -8.05 6.69
C GLN A 23 -3.10 -7.48 5.28
N GLY A 24 -2.24 -6.47 5.13
CA GLY A 24 -1.84 -5.92 3.84
C GLY A 24 -1.17 -6.97 2.95
N GLU A 25 -0.16 -7.66 3.47
CA GLU A 25 0.50 -8.77 2.77
C GLU A 25 -0.51 -9.85 2.36
N ARG A 26 -1.30 -10.34 3.31
CA ARG A 26 -2.30 -11.38 3.02
C ARG A 26 -3.28 -10.97 1.94
N LEU A 27 -3.86 -9.76 2.02
CA LEU A 27 -4.84 -9.31 1.04
C LEU A 27 -4.21 -9.08 -0.34
N ILE A 28 -2.97 -8.58 -0.40
CA ILE A 28 -2.26 -8.45 -1.67
C ILE A 28 -2.05 -9.82 -2.31
N LEU A 29 -1.56 -10.80 -1.56
CA LEU A 29 -1.37 -12.17 -2.07
C LEU A 29 -2.69 -12.77 -2.56
N GLU A 30 -3.77 -12.63 -1.78
CA GLU A 30 -5.12 -13.08 -2.16
C GLU A 30 -5.64 -12.35 -3.41
N ALA A 31 -5.42 -11.04 -3.52
CA ALA A 31 -5.89 -10.24 -4.66
C ALA A 31 -5.09 -10.54 -5.94
N VAL A 32 -3.78 -10.69 -5.82
CA VAL A 32 -2.90 -11.08 -6.94
C VAL A 32 -3.21 -12.50 -7.39
N ALA A 33 -3.37 -13.44 -6.44
CA ALA A 33 -3.59 -14.87 -6.74
C ALA A 33 -2.59 -15.35 -7.80
N ALA A 34 -1.29 -15.15 -7.53
CA ALA A 34 -0.20 -15.44 -8.45
C ALA A 34 -0.21 -16.92 -8.85
N ARG A 35 0.15 -17.20 -10.11
CA ARG A 35 0.24 -18.55 -10.68
C ARG A 35 1.63 -18.79 -11.21
N GLU A 36 1.99 -20.04 -11.34
CA GLU A 36 3.23 -20.48 -11.98
C GLU A 36 3.35 -19.88 -13.40
N GLU A 37 4.57 -19.46 -13.76
CA GLU A 37 4.92 -18.84 -15.05
C GLU A 37 4.28 -17.46 -15.33
N GLU A 38 3.42 -16.91 -14.48
CA GLU A 38 2.93 -15.53 -14.63
C GLU A 38 4.06 -14.53 -14.41
N TYR A 39 4.13 -13.50 -15.25
CA TYR A 39 5.03 -12.37 -15.10
C TYR A 39 4.37 -11.30 -14.25
N ILE A 40 4.96 -10.98 -13.09
CA ILE A 40 4.42 -10.03 -12.12
C ILE A 40 5.42 -8.90 -11.90
N LEU A 41 4.97 -7.65 -12.00
CA LEU A 41 5.76 -6.46 -11.67
C LEU A 41 5.29 -5.86 -10.34
N ASP A 42 6.23 -5.63 -9.43
CA ASP A 42 6.02 -4.89 -8.19
C ASP A 42 6.61 -3.48 -8.32
N VAL A 43 5.74 -2.47 -8.47
CA VAL A 43 6.13 -1.06 -8.69
C VAL A 43 6.27 -0.36 -7.35
N GLY A 44 7.49 0.07 -7.01
CA GLY A 44 7.84 0.59 -5.71
C GLY A 44 7.96 -0.54 -4.68
N CYS A 45 8.71 -1.59 -5.04
CA CYS A 45 8.80 -2.83 -4.25
C CYS A 45 9.48 -2.66 -2.88
N GLY A 46 10.12 -1.52 -2.63
CA GLY A 46 10.83 -1.26 -1.39
C GLY A 46 11.83 -2.36 -1.06
N ARG A 47 11.61 -3.10 0.04
CA ARG A 47 12.43 -4.24 0.47
C ARG A 47 12.06 -5.56 -0.21
N ALA A 48 11.19 -5.53 -1.21
CA ALA A 48 10.74 -6.69 -1.99
C ALA A 48 10.08 -7.82 -1.16
N VAL A 49 9.39 -7.48 -0.07
CA VAL A 49 8.73 -8.48 0.79
C VAL A 49 7.57 -9.15 0.04
N ASP A 50 6.67 -8.35 -0.55
CA ASP A 50 5.54 -8.89 -1.33
C ASP A 50 6.04 -9.65 -2.57
N ALA A 51 7.09 -9.13 -3.25
CA ALA A 51 7.69 -9.77 -4.40
C ALA A 51 8.27 -11.16 -4.06
N ALA A 52 8.94 -11.30 -2.90
CA ALA A 52 9.46 -12.57 -2.42
C ALA A 52 8.32 -13.58 -2.19
N LEU A 53 7.27 -13.19 -1.47
CA LEU A 53 6.11 -14.03 -1.21
C LEU A 53 5.37 -14.46 -2.49
N LEU A 54 5.25 -13.55 -3.47
CA LEU A 54 4.62 -13.87 -4.75
C LEU A 54 5.44 -14.86 -5.57
N SER A 55 6.78 -14.82 -5.46
CA SER A 55 7.66 -15.77 -6.17
C SER A 55 7.52 -17.22 -5.70
N GLU A 56 7.00 -17.44 -4.47
CA GLU A 56 6.74 -18.79 -3.93
C GLU A 56 5.69 -19.56 -4.74
N SER A 57 4.85 -18.86 -5.53
CA SER A 57 3.87 -19.49 -6.43
C SER A 57 4.46 -20.03 -7.73
N GLY A 58 5.76 -19.86 -7.98
CA GLY A 58 6.41 -20.15 -9.26
C GLY A 58 6.24 -19.02 -10.30
N ALA A 59 5.70 -17.89 -9.93
CA ALA A 59 5.63 -16.70 -10.79
C ALA A 59 7.01 -16.08 -10.99
N VAL A 60 7.22 -15.48 -12.16
CA VAL A 60 8.41 -14.67 -12.49
C VAL A 60 8.16 -13.25 -11.98
N VAL A 61 8.77 -12.89 -10.86
CA VAL A 61 8.53 -11.59 -10.22
C VAL A 61 9.68 -10.63 -10.45
N ILE A 62 9.37 -9.40 -10.83
CA ILE A 62 10.32 -8.30 -10.98
C ILE A 62 9.91 -7.18 -10.02
N GLY A 63 10.83 -6.75 -9.16
CA GLY A 63 10.67 -5.57 -8.31
C GLY A 63 11.30 -4.34 -8.93
N LEU A 64 10.53 -3.24 -9.04
CA LEU A 64 11.04 -1.93 -9.46
C LEU A 64 11.08 -0.98 -8.26
N GLU A 65 12.23 -0.36 -8.01
CA GLU A 65 12.43 0.56 -6.89
C GLU A 65 13.38 1.70 -7.27
N PRO A 66 13.04 2.97 -7.02
CA PRO A 66 13.92 4.10 -7.34
C PRO A 66 15.06 4.30 -6.34
N SER A 67 14.87 3.95 -5.06
CA SER A 67 15.85 4.13 -3.99
C SER A 67 16.97 3.09 -4.02
N GLU A 68 18.23 3.55 -4.08
CA GLU A 68 19.39 2.65 -3.97
C GLU A 68 19.45 1.97 -2.60
N VAL A 69 19.07 2.69 -1.55
CA VAL A 69 19.10 2.17 -0.18
C VAL A 69 18.08 1.04 -0.05
N MET A 70 16.85 1.24 -0.57
CA MET A 70 15.81 0.22 -0.54
C MET A 70 16.16 -0.97 -1.42
N LEU A 71 16.77 -0.76 -2.60
CA LEU A 71 17.28 -1.85 -3.43
C LEU A 71 18.36 -2.68 -2.73
N SER A 72 19.26 -2.04 -1.96
CA SER A 72 20.23 -2.77 -1.15
C SER A 72 19.56 -3.63 -0.08
N ARG A 73 18.59 -3.08 0.63
CA ARG A 73 17.78 -3.82 1.61
C ARG A 73 16.96 -4.94 0.97
N ALA A 74 16.45 -4.72 -0.26
CA ALA A 74 15.75 -5.75 -1.03
C ALA A 74 16.67 -6.92 -1.37
N LYS A 75 17.88 -6.66 -1.86
CA LYS A 75 18.89 -7.70 -2.16
C LYS A 75 19.24 -8.51 -0.92
N GLU A 76 19.46 -7.84 0.22
CA GLU A 76 19.73 -8.51 1.50
C GLU A 76 18.55 -9.42 1.90
N HIS A 77 17.33 -8.90 1.86
CA HIS A 77 16.13 -9.67 2.19
C HIS A 77 15.93 -10.89 1.26
N LEU A 78 15.99 -10.67 -0.05
CA LEU A 78 15.83 -11.74 -1.05
C LEU A 78 16.90 -12.81 -0.89
N GLY A 79 18.15 -12.43 -0.62
CA GLY A 79 19.23 -13.37 -0.32
C GLY A 79 19.00 -14.18 0.95
N ALA A 80 18.47 -13.56 2.01
CA ALA A 80 18.17 -14.23 3.27
C ALA A 80 17.04 -15.28 3.13
N VAL A 81 16.04 -15.02 2.28
CA VAL A 81 14.91 -15.94 2.04
C VAL A 81 15.08 -16.78 0.77
N SER A 82 16.19 -16.62 0.05
CA SER A 82 16.48 -17.32 -1.22
C SER A 82 15.38 -17.17 -2.28
N ALA A 83 14.72 -16.00 -2.34
CA ALA A 83 13.63 -15.75 -3.29
C ALA A 83 14.16 -15.34 -4.68
N PRO A 84 13.69 -15.97 -5.77
CA PRO A 84 14.17 -15.73 -7.15
C PRO A 84 13.49 -14.49 -7.78
N VAL A 85 13.66 -13.31 -7.18
CA VAL A 85 13.10 -12.04 -7.66
C VAL A 85 14.17 -11.23 -8.36
N ALA A 86 13.90 -10.77 -9.58
CA ALA A 86 14.75 -9.81 -10.27
C ALA A 86 14.46 -8.38 -9.78
N LEU A 87 15.52 -7.59 -9.59
CA LEU A 87 15.37 -6.18 -9.18
C LEU A 87 15.79 -5.25 -10.32
N SER A 88 15.00 -4.20 -10.53
CA SER A 88 15.27 -3.12 -11.49
C SER A 88 15.21 -1.77 -10.78
N ARG A 89 16.11 -0.86 -11.14
CA ARG A 89 16.04 0.53 -10.65
C ARG A 89 15.23 1.38 -11.61
N GLY A 90 14.21 2.08 -11.11
CA GLY A 90 13.37 2.95 -11.93
C GLY A 90 12.24 3.60 -11.16
N VAL A 91 11.53 4.51 -11.82
CA VAL A 91 10.36 5.24 -11.29
C VAL A 91 9.08 4.78 -11.97
N GLY A 92 7.96 4.87 -11.27
CA GLY A 92 6.66 4.43 -11.80
C GLY A 92 6.20 5.19 -13.03
N GLU A 93 6.60 6.46 -13.16
CA GLU A 93 6.25 7.35 -14.29
C GLU A 93 6.94 7.01 -15.61
N SER A 94 7.93 6.11 -15.59
CA SER A 94 8.68 5.67 -16.78
C SER A 94 9.22 4.27 -16.55
N LEU A 95 8.38 3.28 -16.76
CA LEU A 95 8.71 1.87 -16.53
C LEU A 95 9.66 1.36 -17.63
N PRO A 96 10.86 0.82 -17.29
CA PRO A 96 11.86 0.37 -18.27
C PRO A 96 11.49 -0.99 -18.90
N PHE A 97 10.23 -1.22 -19.15
CA PHE A 97 9.69 -2.47 -19.68
C PHE A 97 8.90 -2.22 -20.96
N ARG A 98 8.85 -3.24 -21.82
CA ARG A 98 8.03 -3.20 -23.03
C ARG A 98 6.54 -3.22 -22.69
N SER A 99 5.72 -2.71 -23.62
CA SER A 99 4.27 -2.85 -23.53
C SER A 99 3.86 -4.33 -23.55
N ASN A 100 2.76 -4.66 -22.88
CA ASN A 100 2.18 -6.00 -22.83
C ASN A 100 3.16 -7.09 -22.33
N SER A 101 3.93 -6.79 -21.28
CA SER A 101 4.95 -7.70 -20.75
C SER A 101 4.50 -8.47 -19.50
N PHE A 102 3.56 -7.94 -18.73
CA PHE A 102 3.18 -8.48 -17.44
C PHE A 102 1.73 -8.96 -17.40
N ASP A 103 1.52 -10.09 -16.74
CA ASP A 103 0.18 -10.62 -16.46
C ASP A 103 -0.47 -9.86 -15.32
N LYS A 104 0.35 -9.46 -14.33
CA LYS A 104 -0.11 -8.68 -13.17
C LYS A 104 0.89 -7.61 -12.78
N VAL A 105 0.37 -6.50 -12.27
CA VAL A 105 1.16 -5.42 -11.68
C VAL A 105 0.61 -5.11 -10.30
N ILE A 106 1.49 -5.01 -9.32
CA ILE A 106 1.16 -4.48 -8.00
C ILE A 106 1.82 -3.12 -7.79
N CYS A 107 1.14 -2.23 -7.07
CA CYS A 107 1.69 -0.97 -6.57
C CYS A 107 1.12 -0.75 -5.17
N LYS A 108 1.91 -1.09 -4.14
CA LYS A 108 1.49 -1.04 -2.74
C LYS A 108 2.28 0.00 -1.96
N GLY A 109 1.61 1.03 -1.44
CA GLY A 109 2.22 2.08 -0.61
C GLY A 109 3.32 2.86 -1.33
N ALA A 110 3.19 3.03 -2.65
CA ALA A 110 4.20 3.71 -3.46
C ALA A 110 3.64 4.84 -4.32
N LEU A 111 2.34 4.76 -4.66
CA LEU A 111 1.73 5.70 -5.60
C LEU A 111 1.73 7.16 -5.11
N ASP A 112 1.65 7.37 -3.80
CA ASP A 112 1.69 8.67 -3.11
C ASP A 112 3.09 9.28 -3.01
N HIS A 113 4.13 8.51 -3.32
CA HIS A 113 5.51 8.98 -3.40
C HIS A 113 5.92 9.42 -4.81
N PHE A 114 5.22 9.01 -5.86
CA PHE A 114 5.55 9.40 -7.23
C PHE A 114 5.11 10.83 -7.54
N LEU A 115 5.88 11.54 -8.37
CA LEU A 115 5.59 12.93 -8.76
C LEU A 115 4.32 13.06 -9.60
N SER A 116 4.02 12.03 -10.40
CA SER A 116 2.85 12.00 -11.26
C SER A 116 2.17 10.62 -11.20
N PRO A 117 1.26 10.40 -10.22
CA PRO A 117 0.47 9.17 -10.15
C PRO A 117 -0.29 8.85 -11.43
N ASP A 118 -0.74 9.87 -12.16
CA ASP A 118 -1.43 9.71 -13.43
C ASP A 118 -0.53 9.05 -14.49
N LYS A 119 0.72 9.53 -14.64
CA LYS A 119 1.71 8.90 -15.53
C LYS A 119 2.04 7.47 -15.10
N THR A 120 2.15 7.25 -13.79
CA THR A 120 2.37 5.89 -13.25
C THR A 120 1.23 4.95 -13.65
N MET A 121 -0.02 5.38 -13.54
CA MET A 121 -1.17 4.56 -13.94
C MET A 121 -1.19 4.30 -15.45
N ALA A 122 -0.81 5.29 -16.28
CA ALA A 122 -0.64 5.11 -17.71
C ALA A 122 0.44 4.07 -18.05
N GLU A 123 1.60 4.13 -17.38
CA GLU A 123 2.68 3.18 -17.56
C GLU A 123 2.31 1.77 -17.10
N ILE A 124 1.63 1.64 -15.95
CA ILE A 124 1.08 0.34 -15.49
C ILE A 124 0.13 -0.23 -16.55
N SER A 125 -0.76 0.60 -17.09
CA SER A 125 -1.67 0.19 -18.16
C SER A 125 -0.92 -0.25 -19.42
N ARG A 126 0.16 0.44 -19.78
CA ARG A 126 0.97 0.13 -20.98
C ARG A 126 1.70 -1.21 -20.87
N VAL A 127 2.26 -1.51 -19.68
CA VAL A 127 3.07 -2.73 -19.50
C VAL A 127 2.25 -3.98 -19.26
N LEU A 128 0.98 -3.85 -18.85
CA LEU A 128 0.07 -4.98 -18.68
C LEU A 128 -0.31 -5.61 -20.03
N LYS A 129 -0.33 -6.93 -20.06
CA LYS A 129 -0.86 -7.70 -21.19
C LYS A 129 -2.37 -7.47 -21.33
N PRO A 130 -2.95 -7.66 -22.54
CA PRO A 130 -4.42 -7.72 -22.67
C PRO A 130 -5.02 -8.76 -21.72
N GLY A 131 -5.98 -8.33 -20.91
CA GLY A 131 -6.57 -9.17 -19.86
C GLY A 131 -5.79 -9.21 -18.54
N GLY A 132 -4.65 -8.55 -18.46
CA GLY A 132 -3.85 -8.44 -17.24
C GLY A 132 -4.53 -7.60 -16.16
N GLU A 133 -4.11 -7.79 -14.92
CA GLU A 133 -4.71 -7.17 -13.74
C GLU A 133 -3.71 -6.28 -12.99
N ALA A 134 -4.19 -5.17 -12.45
CA ALA A 134 -3.43 -4.34 -11.52
C ALA A 134 -4.05 -4.38 -10.12
N ILE A 135 -3.20 -4.41 -9.10
CA ILE A 135 -3.58 -4.32 -7.69
C ILE A 135 -2.90 -3.10 -7.10
N ILE A 136 -3.71 -2.11 -6.74
CA ILE A 136 -3.25 -0.85 -6.17
C ILE A 136 -3.65 -0.82 -4.70
N ALA A 137 -2.69 -0.64 -3.80
CA ALA A 137 -2.95 -0.47 -2.38
C ALA A 137 -2.34 0.83 -1.88
N ILE A 138 -3.14 1.65 -1.20
CA ILE A 138 -2.75 3.00 -0.78
C ILE A 138 -3.34 3.37 0.57
N ALA A 139 -2.60 4.15 1.37
CA ALA A 139 -3.10 4.70 2.63
C ALA A 139 -4.27 5.67 2.38
N ASN A 140 -5.32 5.55 3.18
CA ASN A 140 -6.49 6.41 3.11
C ASN A 140 -6.33 7.61 4.07
N MET A 141 -6.01 8.77 3.53
CA MET A 141 -5.84 10.01 4.31
C MET A 141 -7.17 10.62 4.83
N GLU A 142 -8.31 10.01 4.46
CA GLU A 142 -9.65 10.32 4.97
C GLU A 142 -10.30 9.09 5.64
N SER A 143 -9.48 8.25 6.31
CA SER A 143 -9.95 7.10 7.08
C SER A 143 -10.77 7.51 8.32
N LEU A 144 -11.56 6.58 8.83
CA LEU A 144 -12.32 6.78 10.08
C LEU A 144 -11.39 7.18 11.24
N ALA A 145 -10.20 6.58 11.33
CA ALA A 145 -9.19 6.93 12.33
C ALA A 145 -8.81 8.42 12.27
N PHE A 146 -8.57 8.93 11.07
CA PHE A 146 -8.17 10.32 10.87
C PHE A 146 -9.33 11.30 11.09
N HIS A 147 -10.55 10.91 10.73
CA HIS A 147 -11.74 11.70 11.06
C HIS A 147 -11.92 11.83 12.58
N ILE A 148 -11.85 10.73 13.33
CA ILE A 148 -11.92 10.73 14.80
C ILE A 148 -10.75 11.53 15.39
N GLY A 149 -9.53 11.28 14.88
CA GLY A 149 -8.32 11.99 15.33
C GLY A 149 -8.45 13.51 15.18
N ARG A 150 -8.91 13.99 14.02
CA ARG A 150 -9.16 15.42 13.79
C ARG A 150 -10.24 15.99 14.70
N GLY A 151 -11.31 15.22 14.96
CA GLY A 151 -12.39 15.61 15.87
C GLY A 151 -11.91 15.75 17.31
N THR A 152 -11.22 14.74 17.83
CA THR A 152 -10.68 14.76 19.20
C THR A 152 -9.61 15.83 19.38
N PHE A 153 -8.82 16.08 18.35
CA PHE A 153 -7.83 17.16 18.36
C PHE A 153 -8.47 18.54 18.44
N LYS A 154 -9.49 18.82 17.62
CA LYS A 154 -10.25 20.09 17.69
C LYS A 154 -10.86 20.29 19.07
N LEU A 155 -11.43 19.26 19.69
CA LEU A 155 -11.99 19.31 21.02
C LEU A 155 -10.92 19.64 22.08
N ARG A 156 -9.75 18.96 22.02
CA ARG A 156 -8.63 19.25 22.94
C ARG A 156 -8.08 20.67 22.79
N ALA A 157 -8.03 21.22 21.57
CA ALA A 157 -7.55 22.57 21.31
C ALA A 157 -8.40 23.64 21.99
N ILE A 158 -9.71 23.37 22.22
CA ILE A 158 -10.61 24.27 22.99
C ILE A 158 -10.17 24.37 24.45
N PHE A 159 -9.73 23.25 25.05
CA PHE A 159 -9.38 23.19 26.49
C PHE A 159 -7.89 23.38 26.77
N SER A 160 -7.01 23.20 25.75
CA SER A 160 -5.55 23.29 25.93
C SER A 160 -4.85 23.76 24.66
N PRO A 161 -4.89 25.06 24.32
CA PRO A 161 -4.34 25.61 23.06
C PRO A 161 -2.83 25.45 22.91
N LYS A 162 -2.08 25.26 24.00
CA LYS A 162 -0.60 25.15 23.99
C LYS A 162 -0.05 23.72 23.76
N ALA A 163 -0.91 22.69 23.79
CA ALA A 163 -0.48 21.28 23.75
C ALA A 163 -0.11 20.76 22.35
N ASP A 164 -0.07 21.64 21.32
CA ASP A 164 -0.28 21.22 19.94
C ASP A 164 0.81 21.64 18.95
N ARG A 165 2.06 21.25 19.21
CA ARG A 165 3.19 21.58 18.34
C ARG A 165 3.82 20.38 17.58
N GLY A 166 3.19 19.21 17.57
CA GLY A 166 3.70 18.01 16.89
C GLY A 166 3.06 17.77 15.51
N ALA A 167 3.77 17.06 14.63
CA ALA A 167 3.21 16.54 13.38
C ALA A 167 2.02 15.62 13.66
N LYS A 168 0.97 15.73 12.86
CA LYS A 168 -0.28 14.99 13.06
C LYS A 168 -0.35 13.84 12.05
N PRO A 169 -0.87 12.67 12.44
CA PRO A 169 -0.93 11.49 11.55
C PRO A 169 -1.68 11.73 10.24
N TRP A 170 -2.59 12.69 10.19
CA TRP A 170 -3.37 13.06 8.99
C TRP A 170 -2.77 14.20 8.16
N GLU A 171 -1.62 14.71 8.56
CA GLU A 171 -0.85 15.64 7.73
C GLU A 171 -0.05 14.86 6.70
N LEU A 172 0.21 15.49 5.54
CA LEU A 172 1.01 14.86 4.49
C LEU A 172 2.44 14.65 5.00
N PRO A 173 2.94 13.41 5.05
CA PRO A 173 4.32 13.16 5.39
C PRO A 173 5.27 13.87 4.41
N PRO A 174 6.48 14.29 4.85
CA PRO A 174 7.41 15.08 4.01
C PRO A 174 7.89 14.37 2.73
N ASP A 175 7.83 13.04 2.72
CA ASP A 175 8.23 12.17 1.62
C ASP A 175 7.09 11.82 0.66
N HIS A 176 5.86 12.22 0.99
CA HIS A 176 4.70 12.02 0.12
C HIS A 176 4.49 13.23 -0.80
N THR A 177 4.14 12.98 -2.05
CA THR A 177 3.85 14.01 -3.06
C THR A 177 2.37 14.37 -3.13
N CYS A 178 1.50 13.44 -2.77
CA CYS A 178 0.05 13.61 -2.81
C CYS A 178 -0.68 12.81 -1.73
N LYS A 179 -1.95 13.17 -1.50
CA LYS A 179 -2.86 12.47 -0.58
C LYS A 179 -3.91 11.73 -1.38
N PHE A 180 -4.20 10.50 -0.96
CA PHE A 180 -5.31 9.76 -1.50
C PHE A 180 -6.40 9.53 -0.47
N ASP A 181 -7.63 9.60 -0.94
CA ASP A 181 -8.83 9.07 -0.32
C ASP A 181 -9.50 8.10 -1.29
N TYR A 182 -10.58 7.47 -0.86
CA TYR A 182 -11.30 6.51 -1.71
C TYR A 182 -11.83 7.14 -3.01
N ARG A 183 -12.24 8.40 -2.98
CA ARG A 183 -12.77 9.10 -4.15
C ARG A 183 -11.67 9.39 -5.17
N SER A 184 -10.57 9.97 -4.73
CA SER A 184 -9.44 10.36 -5.60
C SER A 184 -8.78 9.14 -6.23
N ILE A 185 -8.48 8.09 -5.44
CA ILE A 185 -7.89 6.86 -5.99
C ILE A 185 -8.85 6.12 -6.93
N SER A 186 -10.14 6.05 -6.60
CA SER A 186 -11.13 5.42 -7.48
C SER A 186 -11.29 6.17 -8.80
N THR A 187 -11.24 7.51 -8.78
CA THR A 187 -11.29 8.32 -9.98
C THR A 187 -10.07 8.07 -10.85
N LEU A 188 -8.87 8.13 -10.26
CA LEU A 188 -7.62 7.87 -10.96
C LEU A 188 -7.60 6.47 -11.60
N VAL A 189 -7.92 5.43 -10.83
CA VAL A 189 -7.93 4.04 -11.34
C VAL A 189 -8.93 3.89 -12.49
N LYS A 190 -10.15 4.44 -12.35
CA LYS A 190 -11.20 4.35 -13.38
C LYS A 190 -10.84 5.06 -14.70
N SER A 191 -9.88 5.98 -14.70
CA SER A 191 -9.40 6.63 -15.93
C SER A 191 -8.62 5.66 -16.83
N TYR A 192 -8.03 4.60 -16.26
CA TYR A 192 -7.17 3.65 -16.97
C TYR A 192 -7.69 2.22 -16.96
N PHE A 193 -8.53 1.86 -16.00
CA PHE A 193 -8.91 0.47 -15.71
C PHE A 193 -10.38 0.31 -15.37
N GLN A 194 -10.89 -0.88 -15.62
CA GLN A 194 -12.15 -1.35 -15.05
C GLN A 194 -11.90 -1.89 -13.63
N VAL A 195 -12.49 -1.25 -12.62
CA VAL A 195 -12.43 -1.74 -11.23
C VAL A 195 -13.22 -3.06 -11.12
N LYS A 196 -12.57 -4.11 -10.64
CA LYS A 196 -13.17 -5.43 -10.38
C LYS A 196 -13.62 -5.55 -8.93
N LYS A 197 -12.79 -5.06 -7.99
CA LYS A 197 -13.05 -5.12 -6.56
C LYS A 197 -12.34 -3.97 -5.86
N ALA A 198 -12.98 -3.42 -4.83
CA ALA A 198 -12.34 -2.50 -3.90
C ALA A 198 -12.63 -2.97 -2.48
N GLU A 199 -11.58 -3.05 -1.65
CA GLU A 199 -11.68 -3.50 -0.27
C GLU A 199 -10.89 -2.57 0.65
N GLY A 200 -11.33 -2.51 1.91
CA GLY A 200 -10.59 -1.82 2.96
C GLY A 200 -9.75 -2.78 3.79
N ILE A 201 -8.66 -2.29 4.36
CA ILE A 201 -7.89 -3.00 5.37
C ILE A 201 -7.90 -2.14 6.62
N SER A 202 -8.20 -2.78 7.76
CA SER A 202 -8.14 -2.20 9.10
C SER A 202 -9.03 -0.97 9.30
N LEU A 203 -9.37 -0.75 10.55
CA LEU A 203 -9.98 0.48 11.06
C LEU A 203 -9.21 0.93 12.30
N LEU A 204 -9.16 2.25 12.49
CA LEU A 204 -8.59 2.90 13.66
C LEU A 204 -7.05 2.87 13.76
N TYR A 205 -6.32 2.39 12.74
CA TYR A 205 -4.87 2.56 12.69
C TYR A 205 -4.51 4.06 12.63
N GLY A 206 -3.51 4.45 13.41
CA GLY A 206 -3.10 5.87 13.49
C GLY A 206 -4.03 6.76 14.33
N MET A 207 -5.10 6.22 14.93
CA MET A 207 -5.89 6.96 15.89
C MET A 207 -5.07 7.25 17.16
N PRO A 208 -5.02 8.51 17.65
CA PRO A 208 -4.22 8.86 18.81
C PRO A 208 -4.52 8.00 20.04
N GLY A 209 -3.49 7.35 20.59
CA GLY A 209 -3.58 6.50 21.78
C GLY A 209 -4.06 5.06 21.52
N TRP A 210 -4.53 4.71 20.32
CA TRP A 210 -5.06 3.40 20.02
C TRP A 210 -4.02 2.27 20.22
N GLY A 211 -2.83 2.42 19.66
CA GLY A 211 -1.75 1.44 19.83
C GLY A 211 -1.36 1.23 21.30
N ASN A 212 -1.41 2.30 22.14
CA ASN A 212 -1.17 2.18 23.57
C ASN A 212 -2.27 1.36 24.27
N ILE A 213 -3.54 1.62 23.95
CA ILE A 213 -4.67 0.85 24.49
C ILE A 213 -4.52 -0.63 24.13
N LEU A 214 -4.23 -0.94 22.88
CA LEU A 214 -4.02 -2.31 22.42
C LEU A 214 -2.84 -2.99 23.12
N SER A 215 -1.79 -2.24 23.44
CA SER A 215 -0.61 -2.77 24.14
C SER A 215 -0.90 -3.19 25.58
N LEU A 216 -1.94 -2.64 26.22
CA LEU A 216 -2.38 -3.03 27.56
C LEU A 216 -3.22 -4.31 27.56
N LEU A 217 -3.72 -4.76 26.41
CA LEU A 217 -4.60 -5.91 26.30
C LEU A 217 -3.80 -7.20 26.08
N PRO A 218 -4.28 -8.34 26.62
CA PRO A 218 -3.72 -9.65 26.30
C PRO A 218 -3.73 -9.91 24.78
N ARG A 219 -2.68 -10.59 24.26
CA ARG A 219 -2.52 -10.83 22.81
C ARG A 219 -3.77 -11.43 22.13
N PRO A 220 -4.46 -12.45 22.68
CA PRO A 220 -5.66 -12.97 22.02
C PRO A 220 -6.77 -11.95 21.88
N VAL A 221 -6.98 -11.13 22.92
CA VAL A 221 -8.04 -10.11 22.94
C VAL A 221 -7.77 -9.02 21.90
N ARG A 222 -6.56 -8.44 21.88
CA ARG A 222 -6.21 -7.42 20.89
C ARG A 222 -6.24 -7.94 19.45
N CYS A 223 -5.78 -9.18 19.23
CA CYS A 223 -5.87 -9.81 17.90
C CYS A 223 -7.33 -10.02 17.47
N GLY A 224 -8.22 -10.43 18.38
CA GLY A 224 -9.64 -10.57 18.11
C GLY A 224 -10.32 -9.25 17.74
N ILE A 225 -10.01 -8.18 18.49
CA ILE A 225 -10.52 -6.82 18.20
C ILE A 225 -10.05 -6.35 16.82
N LEU A 226 -8.75 -6.46 16.54
CA LEU A 226 -8.18 -6.03 15.26
C LEU A 226 -8.75 -6.84 14.09
N ALA A 227 -8.93 -8.14 14.25
CA ALA A 227 -9.53 -8.99 13.22
C ALA A 227 -11.01 -8.61 12.94
N LEU A 228 -11.78 -8.27 14.00
CA LEU A 228 -13.15 -7.80 13.85
C LEU A 228 -13.21 -6.46 13.10
N LEU A 229 -12.33 -5.51 13.46
CA LEU A 229 -12.23 -4.21 12.79
C LEU A 229 -11.81 -4.35 11.33
N ASP A 230 -10.85 -5.24 11.03
CA ASP A 230 -10.45 -5.53 9.65
C ASP A 230 -11.60 -6.14 8.84
N LYS A 231 -12.31 -7.11 9.41
CA LYS A 231 -13.49 -7.70 8.75
C LYS A 231 -14.56 -6.64 8.46
N ALA A 232 -14.78 -5.70 9.39
CA ALA A 232 -15.70 -4.59 9.20
C ALA A 232 -15.20 -3.58 8.14
N ALA A 233 -13.89 -3.40 8.00
CA ALA A 233 -13.28 -2.50 7.02
C ALA A 233 -13.49 -2.98 5.57
N ARG A 234 -13.50 -4.29 5.34
CA ARG A 234 -13.53 -4.90 4.00
C ARG A 234 -14.58 -4.30 3.05
N PRO A 235 -15.87 -4.20 3.42
CA PRO A 235 -16.90 -3.64 2.55
C PRO A 235 -16.90 -2.10 2.50
N PHE A 236 -16.11 -1.43 3.34
CA PHE A 236 -16.12 0.04 3.47
C PHE A 236 -14.73 0.66 3.22
N PRO A 237 -14.17 0.54 2.01
CA PRO A 237 -12.82 1.07 1.71
C PRO A 237 -12.71 2.58 1.94
N SER A 238 -13.80 3.34 1.90
CA SER A 238 -13.81 4.78 2.21
C SER A 238 -13.54 5.11 3.68
N LEU A 239 -13.82 4.19 4.60
CA LEU A 239 -13.58 4.35 6.04
C LEU A 239 -12.31 3.64 6.51
N ALA A 240 -11.82 2.69 5.73
CA ALA A 240 -10.67 1.88 6.06
C ALA A 240 -9.36 2.68 6.07
N ASP A 241 -8.36 2.17 6.77
CA ASP A 241 -7.04 2.81 6.89
C ASP A 241 -6.21 2.64 5.60
N VAL A 242 -6.40 1.51 4.90
CA VAL A 242 -5.79 1.26 3.59
C VAL A 242 -6.88 0.83 2.60
N ILE A 243 -6.78 1.37 1.39
CA ILE A 243 -7.67 1.03 0.27
C ILE A 243 -6.91 0.09 -0.66
N VAL A 244 -7.52 -1.04 -1.01
CA VAL A 244 -7.00 -1.97 -2.02
C VAL A 244 -7.98 -2.03 -3.18
N VAL A 245 -7.48 -1.76 -4.39
CA VAL A 245 -8.28 -1.81 -5.62
C VAL A 245 -7.67 -2.84 -6.55
N LYS A 246 -8.43 -3.87 -6.87
CA LYS A 246 -8.15 -4.81 -7.95
C LYS A 246 -8.86 -4.35 -9.22
N CYS A 247 -8.12 -4.20 -10.29
CA CYS A 247 -8.64 -3.70 -11.55
C CYS A 247 -8.00 -4.42 -12.75
N ALA A 248 -8.61 -4.33 -13.93
CA ALA A 248 -8.14 -4.91 -15.16
C ALA A 248 -8.22 -3.88 -16.29
N LEU A 249 -7.42 -4.05 -17.33
CA LEU A 249 -7.54 -3.25 -18.54
C LEU A 249 -8.96 -3.31 -19.09
N PHE A 250 -9.42 -2.21 -19.69
CA PHE A 250 -10.70 -2.23 -20.40
C PHE A 250 -10.63 -3.30 -21.49
N SER A 251 -11.57 -4.22 -21.46
CA SER A 251 -11.74 -5.14 -22.59
C SER A 251 -12.41 -4.35 -23.73
N TRP A 252 -11.65 -3.97 -24.74
CA TRP A 252 -12.23 -3.50 -25.99
C TRP A 252 -13.05 -4.68 -26.57
N ARG A 253 -14.36 -4.58 -26.56
CA ARG A 253 -15.17 -5.46 -27.43
C ARG A 253 -14.74 -5.16 -28.87
N LYS A 254 -14.15 -6.17 -29.52
CA LYS A 254 -13.95 -6.14 -30.97
C LYS A 254 -15.27 -6.08 -31.67
#